data_c80524f25b3685c7bbde376ddfd8e44b
#
_entry.id   c80524f25b3685c7bbde376ddfd8e44b
#
_cell.length_a   1.000
_cell.length_b   1.000
_cell.length_c   1.000
_cell.angle_alpha   90.00
_cell.angle_beta   90.00
_cell.angle_gamma   90.00
#
_symmetry.space_group_name_H-M   'P 1'
#
loop_
_entity.id
_entity.type
_entity.pdbx_description
1 polymer ?
#
loop_
_entity_poly.entity_id
_entity_poly.type
_entity_poly.pdbx_seq_one_letter_code
_entity_poly.pdbx_strand_id
1 'polypeptide(L)'
;MMHLLLKFTIVFIAFCGISFAQQEDYQLGLNQSYLRQNQGAYYDYSDPDDLNIKVAVWGYVKFPGRYVIPQRTDIKDLISYAGGISDDSYLDDLRIYKILSDSTQQLLQFNYEDLWWNGDLQKTLPLYKMEAGDVLVVPGRPRLYWEDYLTLSLSIVGVLLSLTTLIVTSNK
;
A
#
# COMPACT_ATOMS: atom_id res chain seq x y z
N MET A 1 31.23 -19.79 -36.23
CA MET A 1 30.87 -19.58 -34.82
C MET A 1 31.04 -18.11 -34.38
N MET A 2 32.17 -17.46 -34.68
CA MET A 2 32.46 -16.05 -34.33
C MET A 2 31.44 -15.04 -34.90
N HIS A 3 30.96 -15.21 -36.14
CA HIS A 3 29.96 -14.33 -36.76
C HIS A 3 28.55 -14.46 -36.14
N LEU A 4 28.22 -15.58 -35.52
CA LEU A 4 26.95 -15.77 -34.81
C LEU A 4 26.94 -15.07 -33.47
N LEU A 5 28.07 -15.14 -32.75
CA LEU A 5 28.25 -14.42 -31.47
C LEU A 5 28.23 -12.90 -31.66
N LEU A 6 28.85 -12.41 -32.75
CA LEU A 6 28.86 -10.98 -33.08
C LEU A 6 27.43 -10.46 -33.39
N LYS A 7 26.60 -11.24 -34.08
CA LYS A 7 25.21 -10.87 -34.32
C LYS A 7 24.37 -10.86 -33.07
N PHE A 8 24.59 -11.78 -32.14
CA PHE A 8 23.88 -11.83 -30.85
C PHE A 8 24.25 -10.63 -29.96
N THR A 9 25.52 -10.22 -29.92
CA THR A 9 25.95 -9.03 -29.16
C THR A 9 25.37 -7.74 -29.72
N ILE A 10 25.26 -7.61 -31.05
CA ILE A 10 24.67 -6.42 -31.68
C ILE A 10 23.16 -6.33 -31.37
N VAL A 11 22.44 -7.44 -31.40
CA VAL A 11 21.01 -7.48 -31.04
C VAL A 11 20.79 -7.16 -29.55
N PHE A 12 21.66 -7.64 -28.68
CA PHE A 12 21.58 -7.37 -27.24
C PHE A 12 21.86 -5.88 -26.92
N ILE A 13 22.82 -5.25 -27.59
CA ILE A 13 23.12 -3.82 -27.42
C ILE A 13 21.98 -2.95 -27.98
N ALA A 14 21.35 -3.35 -29.08
CA ALA A 14 20.18 -2.64 -29.63
C ALA A 14 18.96 -2.70 -28.71
N PHE A 15 18.80 -3.77 -27.92
CA PHE A 15 17.68 -3.93 -26.97
C PHE A 15 17.88 -3.13 -25.67
N CYS A 16 19.14 -2.87 -25.27
CA CYS A 16 19.47 -2.07 -24.10
C CYS A 16 19.29 -0.55 -24.30
N GLY A 17 19.14 -0.10 -25.54
CA GLY A 17 19.08 1.33 -25.90
C GLY A 17 17.71 2.00 -25.79
N ILE A 18 16.65 1.29 -25.42
CA ILE A 18 15.33 1.90 -25.23
C ILE A 18 15.18 2.35 -23.77
N SER A 19 15.95 3.33 -23.40
CA SER A 19 15.66 4.11 -22.20
C SER A 19 14.50 5.04 -22.55
N PHE A 20 13.31 4.73 -22.05
CA PHE A 20 12.20 5.68 -22.03
C PHE A 20 12.62 6.84 -21.11
N ALA A 21 12.96 7.96 -21.70
CA ALA A 21 13.05 9.21 -20.96
C ALA A 21 11.64 9.51 -20.45
N GLN A 22 11.41 9.35 -19.15
CA GLN A 22 10.23 9.87 -18.49
C GLN A 22 10.32 11.39 -18.54
N GLN A 23 9.54 11.97 -19.43
CA GLN A 23 9.36 13.41 -19.51
C GLN A 23 8.46 13.80 -18.35
N GLU A 24 9.03 14.40 -17.31
CA GLU A 24 8.24 15.02 -16.24
C GLU A 24 7.56 16.26 -16.83
N ASP A 25 6.28 16.14 -17.09
CA ASP A 25 5.44 17.22 -17.57
C ASP A 25 5.03 18.11 -16.40
N TYR A 26 5.78 19.19 -16.17
CA TYR A 26 5.45 20.22 -15.19
C TYR A 26 4.33 21.10 -15.73
N GLN A 27 3.09 20.81 -15.39
CA GLN A 27 1.95 21.63 -15.75
C GLN A 27 1.75 22.76 -14.72
N LEU A 28 2.08 23.98 -15.13
CA LEU A 28 1.76 25.22 -14.42
C LEU A 28 0.40 25.74 -14.88
N GLY A 29 -0.57 25.79 -13.97
CA GLY A 29 -1.86 26.43 -14.24
C GLY A 29 -3.02 25.44 -14.43
N LEU A 30 -3.82 25.25 -13.39
CA LEU A 30 -4.66 24.08 -13.26
C LEU A 30 -6.14 24.40 -13.13
N ASN A 31 -6.93 23.76 -13.99
CA ASN A 31 -8.36 23.55 -13.76
C ASN A 31 -8.54 22.65 -12.53
N GLN A 32 -9.36 23.09 -11.57
CA GLN A 32 -9.61 22.38 -10.29
C GLN A 32 -10.05 20.92 -10.45
N SER A 33 -10.61 20.54 -11.60
CA SER A 33 -11.01 19.16 -11.89
C SER A 33 -9.83 18.22 -12.13
N TYR A 34 -8.72 18.71 -12.69
CA TYR A 34 -7.51 17.92 -12.90
C TYR A 34 -6.70 17.73 -11.62
N LEU A 35 -6.80 18.68 -10.67
CA LEU A 35 -6.15 18.57 -9.35
C LEU A 35 -6.71 17.42 -8.51
N ARG A 36 -8.00 17.11 -8.64
CA ARG A 36 -8.62 16.00 -7.92
C ARG A 36 -8.13 14.63 -8.40
N GLN A 37 -7.74 14.52 -9.66
CA GLN A 37 -7.33 13.26 -10.28
C GLN A 37 -5.85 12.91 -10.02
N ASN A 38 -5.00 13.92 -9.76
CA ASN A 38 -3.55 13.76 -9.54
C ASN A 38 -3.09 13.97 -8.09
N GLN A 39 -4.01 14.23 -7.15
CA GLN A 39 -3.69 14.48 -5.74
C GLN A 39 -3.69 13.22 -4.90
N GLY A 40 -2.94 12.18 -5.25
CA GLY A 40 -2.87 10.97 -4.44
C GLY A 40 -4.26 10.39 -4.12
N ALA A 41 -4.32 9.38 -3.26
CA ALA A 41 -5.59 8.78 -2.85
C ALA A 41 -6.38 9.76 -1.96
N TYR A 42 -7.43 10.38 -2.52
CA TYR A 42 -8.34 11.30 -1.82
C TYR A 42 -9.78 10.81 -1.99
N TYR A 43 -10.45 10.58 -0.87
CA TYR A 43 -11.80 10.03 -0.80
C TYR A 43 -12.72 10.99 -0.07
N ASP A 44 -13.84 11.32 -0.69
CA ASP A 44 -14.82 12.26 -0.14
C ASP A 44 -16.10 11.50 0.23
N TYR A 45 -16.31 11.33 1.53
CA TYR A 45 -17.50 10.75 2.16
C TYR A 45 -18.20 11.81 3.03
N SER A 46 -18.11 13.08 2.61
CA SER A 46 -18.75 14.17 3.35
C SER A 46 -20.27 14.03 3.37
N ASP A 47 -20.84 14.37 4.51
CA ASP A 47 -22.28 14.51 4.67
C ASP A 47 -22.61 16.02 4.59
N PRO A 48 -23.49 16.44 3.65
CA PRO A 48 -23.85 17.85 3.50
C PRO A 48 -24.56 18.44 4.72
N ASP A 49 -25.19 17.58 5.54
CA ASP A 49 -25.97 17.99 6.72
C ASP A 49 -25.12 17.91 8.01
N ASP A 50 -23.84 17.55 7.96
CA ASP A 50 -22.97 17.40 9.12
C ASP A 50 -21.66 18.17 8.97
N LEU A 51 -20.99 18.41 10.12
CA LEU A 51 -19.64 18.95 10.13
C LEU A 51 -18.66 17.88 9.60
N ASN A 52 -17.95 18.22 8.53
CA ASN A 52 -16.99 17.31 7.92
C ASN A 52 -15.56 17.63 8.35
N ILE A 53 -14.79 16.59 8.63
CA ILE A 53 -13.38 16.64 9.03
C ILE A 53 -12.49 15.95 8.01
N LYS A 54 -11.22 16.33 7.97
CA LYS A 54 -10.19 15.69 7.15
C LYS A 54 -9.31 14.82 8.02
N VAL A 55 -9.18 13.56 7.65
CA VAL A 55 -8.32 12.57 8.32
C VAL A 55 -7.49 11.82 7.28
N ALA A 56 -6.53 11.03 7.73
CA ALA A 56 -5.76 10.16 6.83
C ALA A 56 -5.78 8.72 7.34
N VAL A 57 -5.66 7.77 6.40
CA VAL A 57 -5.50 6.34 6.69
C VAL A 57 -4.25 5.84 5.97
N TRP A 58 -3.29 5.30 6.73
CA TRP A 58 -2.03 4.80 6.21
C TRP A 58 -1.83 3.33 6.54
N GLY A 59 -1.08 2.64 5.70
CA GLY A 59 -0.65 1.26 5.94
C GLY A 59 -1.53 0.23 5.27
N TYR A 60 -1.77 -0.89 5.93
CA TYR A 60 -2.36 -2.10 5.37
C TYR A 60 -3.89 -2.08 5.39
N VAL A 61 -4.47 -1.16 4.62
CA VAL A 61 -5.90 -1.10 4.28
C VAL A 61 -6.04 -1.20 2.76
N LYS A 62 -7.24 -1.50 2.29
CA LYS A 62 -7.48 -1.65 0.85
C LYS A 62 -7.30 -0.34 0.08
N PHE A 63 -7.70 0.79 0.67
CA PHE A 63 -7.62 2.11 0.06
C PHE A 63 -6.95 3.10 1.03
N PRO A 64 -5.61 3.10 1.15
CA PRO A 64 -4.92 4.11 1.96
C PRO A 64 -5.03 5.49 1.30
N GLY A 65 -5.14 6.55 2.11
CA GLY A 65 -5.26 7.90 1.56
C GLY A 65 -5.80 8.92 2.55
N ARG A 66 -6.22 10.07 2.00
CA ARG A 66 -6.90 11.13 2.75
C ARG A 66 -8.40 11.03 2.58
N TYR A 67 -9.12 11.25 3.67
CA TYR A 67 -10.57 11.12 3.74
C TYR A 67 -11.21 12.41 4.25
N VAL A 68 -12.31 12.81 3.62
CA VAL A 68 -13.25 13.77 4.18
C VAL A 68 -14.44 12.97 4.69
N ILE A 69 -14.72 13.08 5.98
CA ILE A 69 -15.72 12.26 6.68
C ILE A 69 -16.54 13.13 7.65
N PRO A 70 -17.77 12.74 7.98
CA PRO A 70 -18.53 13.37 9.06
C PRO A 70 -17.79 13.28 10.40
N GLN A 71 -17.89 14.32 11.21
CA GLN A 71 -17.23 14.38 12.56
C GLN A 71 -17.68 13.27 13.51
N ARG A 72 -18.86 12.69 13.28
CA ARG A 72 -19.39 11.57 14.07
C ARG A 72 -18.74 10.22 13.78
N THR A 73 -17.92 10.13 12.73
CA THR A 73 -17.28 8.89 12.27
C THR A 73 -16.32 8.32 13.33
N ASP A 74 -16.47 7.06 13.66
CA ASP A 74 -15.55 6.33 14.53
C ASP A 74 -14.46 5.59 13.72
N ILE A 75 -13.52 4.92 14.41
CA ILE A 75 -12.45 4.15 13.76
C ILE A 75 -12.99 3.04 12.88
N LYS A 76 -14.08 2.35 13.28
CA LYS A 76 -14.64 1.21 12.54
C LYS A 76 -15.25 1.68 11.23
N ASP A 77 -15.97 2.81 11.29
CA ASP A 77 -16.54 3.44 10.11
C ASP A 77 -15.44 3.88 9.15
N LEU A 78 -14.37 4.50 9.68
CA LEU A 78 -13.24 4.93 8.87
C LEU A 78 -12.53 3.74 8.19
N ILE A 79 -12.32 2.63 8.91
CA ILE A 79 -11.78 1.40 8.34
C ILE A 79 -12.71 0.86 7.24
N SER A 80 -14.02 0.91 7.45
CA SER A 80 -15.01 0.50 6.46
C SER A 80 -14.96 1.38 5.21
N TYR A 81 -14.82 2.69 5.35
CA TYR A 81 -14.60 3.61 4.23
C TYR A 81 -13.29 3.32 3.50
N ALA A 82 -12.24 2.89 4.22
CA ALA A 82 -10.98 2.47 3.64
C ALA A 82 -11.03 1.09 2.95
N GLY A 83 -12.22 0.48 2.85
CA GLY A 83 -12.44 -0.81 2.19
C GLY A 83 -12.05 -2.02 3.06
N GLY A 84 -11.85 -1.80 4.36
CA GLY A 84 -11.44 -2.82 5.30
C GLY A 84 -9.92 -2.93 5.47
N ILE A 85 -9.54 -3.80 6.37
CA ILE A 85 -8.15 -4.12 6.72
C ILE A 85 -7.64 -5.19 5.77
N SER A 86 -6.36 -5.10 5.36
CA SER A 86 -5.69 -6.12 4.55
C SER A 86 -5.33 -7.35 5.39
N ASP A 87 -5.28 -8.54 4.76
CA ASP A 87 -4.91 -9.80 5.43
C ASP A 87 -3.52 -9.78 6.06
N ASP A 88 -2.63 -8.92 5.56
CA ASP A 88 -1.26 -8.75 6.05
C ASP A 88 -1.13 -7.75 7.21
N SER A 89 -2.25 -7.20 7.69
CA SER A 89 -2.26 -6.20 8.78
C SER A 89 -2.14 -6.84 10.17
N TYR A 90 -1.70 -6.03 11.12
CA TYR A 90 -1.70 -6.36 12.54
C TYR A 90 -2.91 -5.70 13.19
N LEU A 91 -3.89 -6.52 13.60
CA LEU A 91 -5.11 -6.06 14.27
C LEU A 91 -4.90 -5.67 15.72
N ASP A 92 -3.87 -6.21 16.35
CA ASP A 92 -3.47 -5.96 17.72
C ASP A 92 -2.75 -4.62 17.93
N ASP A 93 -2.33 -3.95 16.86
CA ASP A 93 -1.49 -2.74 16.92
C ASP A 93 -2.02 -1.61 16.02
N LEU A 94 -3.32 -1.33 16.04
CA LEU A 94 -3.83 -0.15 15.34
C LEU A 94 -3.43 1.11 16.08
N ARG A 95 -2.96 2.12 15.34
CA ARG A 95 -2.41 3.35 15.91
C ARG A 95 -3.10 4.59 15.36
N ILE A 96 -3.38 5.57 16.22
CA ILE A 96 -3.81 6.90 15.80
C ILE A 96 -2.73 7.89 16.21
N TYR A 97 -2.23 8.61 15.22
CA TYR A 97 -1.43 9.80 15.44
C TYR A 97 -2.35 11.01 15.51
N LYS A 98 -2.32 11.69 16.65
CA LYS A 98 -3.08 12.90 16.91
C LYS A 98 -2.12 14.06 17.07
N ILE A 99 -2.43 15.18 16.44
CA ILE A 99 -1.70 16.43 16.64
C ILE A 99 -2.58 17.31 17.54
N LEU A 100 -2.11 17.56 18.75
CA LEU A 100 -2.80 18.44 19.68
C LEU A 100 -2.60 19.92 19.29
N SER A 101 -3.44 20.79 19.86
CA SER A 101 -3.42 22.23 19.60
C SER A 101 -2.10 22.91 19.98
N ASP A 102 -1.32 22.32 20.88
CA ASP A 102 0.01 22.77 21.29
C ASP A 102 1.14 22.24 20.38
N SER A 103 0.80 21.61 19.24
CA SER A 103 1.72 20.95 18.31
C SER A 103 2.43 19.73 18.90
N THR A 104 2.04 19.23 20.06
CA THR A 104 2.53 17.94 20.58
C THR A 104 1.83 16.80 19.82
N GLN A 105 2.58 15.71 19.63
CA GLN A 105 2.07 14.50 19.00
C GLN A 105 1.71 13.47 20.06
N GLN A 106 0.51 12.93 19.97
CA GLN A 106 0.06 11.83 20.80
C GLN A 106 -0.16 10.59 19.95
N LEU A 107 0.34 9.45 20.42
CA LEU A 107 0.09 8.14 19.82
C LEU A 107 -0.90 7.39 20.71
N LEU A 108 -2.02 7.01 20.14
CA LEU A 108 -3.00 6.11 20.73
C LEU A 108 -2.89 4.76 20.07
N GLN A 109 -2.85 3.67 20.84
CA GLN A 109 -2.76 2.30 20.35
C GLN A 109 -4.01 1.54 20.74
N PHE A 110 -4.54 0.75 19.80
CA PHE A 110 -5.77 -0.03 19.97
C PHE A 110 -5.55 -1.46 19.52
N ASN A 111 -6.06 -2.40 20.28
CA ASN A 111 -6.14 -3.80 19.90
C ASN A 111 -7.55 -4.12 19.38
N TYR A 112 -7.66 -4.46 18.10
CA TYR A 112 -8.91 -4.83 17.44
C TYR A 112 -9.05 -6.34 17.25
N GLU A 113 -8.04 -7.14 17.59
CA GLU A 113 -8.06 -8.60 17.45
C GLU A 113 -9.18 -9.23 18.29
N ASP A 114 -9.38 -8.74 19.51
CA ASP A 114 -10.42 -9.21 20.41
C ASP A 114 -11.84 -9.03 19.82
N LEU A 115 -12.07 -7.95 19.07
CA LEU A 115 -13.36 -7.71 18.41
C LEU A 115 -13.62 -8.70 17.27
N TRP A 116 -12.56 -9.13 16.58
CA TRP A 116 -12.67 -9.97 15.39
C TRP A 116 -12.82 -11.45 15.73
N TRP A 117 -12.09 -11.93 16.75
CA TRP A 117 -12.00 -13.35 17.05
C TRP A 117 -12.79 -13.78 18.29
N ASN A 118 -12.86 -12.96 19.31
CA ASN A 118 -13.36 -13.41 20.60
C ASN A 118 -14.85 -13.12 20.82
N GLY A 119 -15.47 -12.23 20.03
CA GLY A 119 -16.89 -11.89 20.15
C GLY A 119 -17.28 -11.38 21.55
N ASP A 120 -16.31 -11.09 22.40
CA ASP A 120 -16.54 -10.68 23.79
C ASP A 120 -16.88 -9.19 23.84
N LEU A 121 -18.16 -8.90 23.63
CA LEU A 121 -18.73 -7.55 23.67
C LEU A 121 -18.61 -6.86 25.04
N GLN A 122 -18.14 -7.58 26.07
CA GLN A 122 -17.95 -7.02 27.40
C GLN A 122 -16.66 -6.19 27.53
N LYS A 123 -15.66 -6.41 26.69
CA LYS A 123 -14.56 -5.48 26.51
C LYS A 123 -15.02 -4.35 25.60
N THR A 124 -15.60 -3.33 26.21
CA THR A 124 -15.98 -2.10 25.51
C THR A 124 -14.70 -1.48 24.95
N LEU A 125 -14.41 -1.72 23.68
CA LEU A 125 -13.39 -0.94 22.97
C LEU A 125 -13.83 0.52 23.04
N PRO A 126 -12.98 1.43 23.50
CA PRO A 126 -13.33 2.84 23.52
C PRO A 126 -13.70 3.24 22.10
N LEU A 127 -14.95 3.68 21.90
CA LEU A 127 -15.40 4.27 20.65
C LEU A 127 -14.64 5.58 20.47
N TYR A 128 -13.46 5.50 19.86
CA TYR A 128 -12.70 6.69 19.54
C TYR A 128 -13.33 7.35 18.31
N LYS A 129 -13.83 8.56 18.48
CA LYS A 129 -14.28 9.41 17.38
C LYS A 129 -13.11 10.13 16.76
N MET A 130 -13.04 10.09 15.44
CA MET A 130 -11.99 10.77 14.72
C MET A 130 -12.09 12.29 14.86
N GLU A 131 -10.94 12.92 14.99
CA GLU A 131 -10.83 14.39 15.00
C GLU A 131 -10.10 14.89 13.75
N ALA A 132 -10.27 16.18 13.45
CA ALA A 132 -9.64 16.79 12.29
C ALA A 132 -8.12 16.71 12.39
N GLY A 133 -7.47 16.16 11.37
CA GLY A 133 -6.02 15.98 11.32
C GLY A 133 -5.51 14.65 11.86
N ASP A 134 -6.37 13.81 12.43
CA ASP A 134 -5.96 12.49 12.88
C ASP A 134 -5.47 11.62 11.72
N VAL A 135 -4.49 10.76 12.02
CA VAL A 135 -3.96 9.77 11.09
C VAL A 135 -4.11 8.39 11.68
N LEU A 136 -4.99 7.58 11.11
CA LEU A 136 -5.09 6.16 11.42
C LEU A 136 -3.98 5.40 10.69
N VAL A 137 -3.13 4.72 11.45
CA VAL A 137 -2.09 3.85 10.90
C VAL A 137 -2.44 2.40 11.20
N VAL A 138 -2.52 1.60 10.14
CA VAL A 138 -2.73 0.16 10.21
C VAL A 138 -1.41 -0.53 9.88
N PRO A 139 -0.61 -0.94 10.89
CA PRO A 139 0.64 -1.63 10.67
C PRO A 139 0.40 -3.01 10.04
N GLY A 140 1.43 -3.52 9.40
CA GLY A 140 1.43 -4.85 8.82
C GLY A 140 2.75 -5.15 8.15
N ARG A 141 2.88 -6.34 7.64
CA ARG A 141 3.98 -6.74 6.76
C ARG A 141 3.52 -7.83 5.80
N PRO A 142 4.07 -7.87 4.58
CA PRO A 142 3.77 -8.93 3.64
C PRO A 142 4.03 -10.28 4.26
N ARG A 143 3.08 -11.20 4.14
CA ARG A 143 3.25 -12.60 4.50
C ARG A 143 3.64 -13.36 3.25
N LEU A 144 4.68 -14.19 3.37
CA LEU A 144 5.00 -15.13 2.31
C LEU A 144 4.05 -16.32 2.45
N TYR A 145 3.23 -16.54 1.43
CA TYR A 145 2.36 -17.70 1.34
C TYR A 145 3.14 -18.90 0.78
N TRP A 146 2.64 -20.10 0.99
CA TRP A 146 3.29 -21.32 0.49
C TRP A 146 3.49 -21.30 -1.05
N GLU A 147 2.61 -20.61 -1.76
CA GLU A 147 2.69 -20.40 -3.21
C GLU A 147 3.93 -19.59 -3.62
N ASP A 148 4.34 -18.62 -2.80
CA ASP A 148 5.56 -17.83 -3.04
C ASP A 148 6.80 -18.71 -2.92
N TYR A 149 6.83 -19.62 -1.94
CA TYR A 149 7.93 -20.59 -1.80
C TYR A 149 7.99 -21.56 -2.97
N LEU A 150 6.85 -22.02 -3.49
CA LEU A 150 6.82 -22.86 -4.70
C LEU A 150 7.35 -22.09 -5.91
N THR A 151 6.91 -20.87 -6.13
CA THR A 151 7.36 -20.03 -7.25
C THR A 151 8.86 -19.79 -7.18
N LEU A 152 9.39 -19.46 -5.99
CA LEU A 152 10.83 -19.31 -5.77
C LEU A 152 11.60 -20.61 -6.03
N SER A 153 11.11 -21.75 -5.55
CA SER A 153 11.76 -23.03 -5.75
C SER A 153 11.80 -23.45 -7.22
N LEU A 154 10.70 -23.28 -7.95
CA LEU A 154 10.63 -23.56 -9.38
C LEU A 154 11.55 -22.63 -10.19
N SER A 155 11.66 -21.36 -9.80
CA SER A 155 12.57 -20.41 -10.43
C SER A 155 14.04 -20.83 -10.27
N ILE A 156 14.42 -21.28 -9.08
CA ILE A 156 15.79 -21.77 -8.81
C ILE A 156 16.08 -23.03 -9.65
N VAL A 157 15.14 -23.97 -9.72
CA VAL A 157 15.29 -25.18 -10.54
C VAL A 157 15.43 -24.81 -12.02
N GLY A 158 14.65 -23.87 -12.52
CA GLY A 158 14.74 -23.37 -13.90
C GLY A 158 16.10 -22.78 -14.24
N VAL A 159 16.68 -21.98 -13.33
CA VAL A 159 18.02 -21.41 -13.49
C VAL A 159 19.08 -22.51 -13.50
N LEU A 160 19.00 -23.49 -12.61
CA LEU A 160 19.95 -24.62 -12.56
C LEU A 160 19.89 -25.46 -13.86
N LEU A 161 18.71 -25.74 -14.37
CA LEU A 161 18.53 -26.45 -15.64
C LEU A 161 19.11 -25.67 -16.83
N SER A 162 18.92 -24.34 -16.85
CA SER A 162 19.49 -23.51 -17.91
C SER A 162 21.02 -23.49 -17.86
N LEU A 163 21.61 -23.44 -16.68
CA LEU A 163 23.07 -23.52 -16.49
C LEU A 163 23.63 -24.88 -16.91
N THR A 164 22.96 -25.98 -16.56
CA THR A 164 23.40 -27.34 -16.96
C THR A 164 23.36 -27.51 -18.47
N THR A 165 22.30 -27.04 -19.14
CA THR A 165 22.20 -27.07 -20.60
C THR A 165 23.28 -26.25 -21.27
N LEU A 166 23.62 -25.08 -20.73
CA LEU A 166 24.69 -24.24 -21.24
C LEU A 166 26.06 -24.90 -21.12
N ILE A 167 26.36 -25.54 -19.99
CA ILE A 167 27.61 -26.27 -19.77
C ILE A 167 27.72 -27.46 -20.74
N VAL A 168 26.65 -28.24 -20.90
CA VAL A 168 26.62 -29.41 -21.78
C VAL A 168 26.79 -29.01 -23.26
N THR A 169 26.19 -27.88 -23.67
CA THR A 169 26.32 -27.38 -25.05
C THR A 169 27.67 -26.73 -25.31
N SER A 170 28.30 -26.15 -24.31
CA SER A 170 29.65 -25.54 -24.43
C SER A 170 30.77 -26.58 -24.50
N ASN A 171 30.52 -27.79 -24.01
CA ASN A 171 31.53 -28.86 -23.95
C ASN A 171 31.48 -29.85 -25.16
N LYS A 172 30.64 -29.55 -26.16
CA LYS A 172 30.56 -30.22 -27.45
C LYS A 172 31.22 -29.34 -28.56
#